data_bc1704a319a9bd0c186c36ffbccae2bc
#
_entry.id   bc1704a319a9bd0c186c36ffbccae2bc
#
_cell.length_a   1.000
_cell.length_b   1.000
_cell.length_c   1.000
_cell.angle_alpha   90.00
_cell.angle_beta   90.00
_cell.angle_gamma   90.00
#
_symmetry.space_group_name_H-M   'P 1'
#
loop_
_entity.id
_entity.type
_entity.pdbx_description
1 polymer ?
#
loop_
_entity_poly.entity_id
_entity_poly.type
_entity_poly.pdbx_seq_one_letter_code
_entity_poly.pdbx_strand_id
1 'polypeptide(L)'
;MEGHGFLFDLALILLSTKLFGLVTRKFKMPQVVGALAAGLILGPAMLNVLQETDFITKLSEVGVIVLMFTAGLETDIQELKNTGKASFVIALIGVLVPLGGGFALAHFFNNEAIAGPGANIFLQNIFIGIILTATSVSISVETLKEMGKLNTRAGNAILGAAIIDDILGIVALTVVTSLADSSVNIVVVLLKIVAFFIVSAGGGFLFYVLFKKFQARYQKDMRRFVILAFVFCLLLSYCAEQFFGVADITGAFIAGMVISNTEHSKYIAARFETLSYIFLSPIFFASIGLKVSLPDMTGSIILFSVLLVIVAILTKIVGCGFGAKMCKFTNHESIQIGAGMVSRGEVALIVATKGAALGLMSSVFFGPVIIMVVATTIVAPILLKLAFRNDKGGDTPVPPEDQLKTNYQVLTSNSKIGRASCRERV
;
A
#
# COMPACT_ATOMS: atom_id res chain seq x y z
N MET A 1 35.85 6.91 1.89
CA MET A 1 35.28 5.56 1.62
C MET A 1 33.74 5.67 1.51
N GLU A 2 33.23 6.71 0.86
CA GLU A 2 31.77 7.00 0.79
C GLU A 2 31.05 6.41 -0.43
N GLY A 3 31.74 5.76 -1.35
CA GLY A 3 31.12 5.36 -2.63
C GLY A 3 30.41 3.99 -2.65
N HIS A 4 30.59 3.09 -1.70
CA HIS A 4 30.07 1.71 -1.74
C HIS A 4 29.25 1.29 -0.53
N GLY A 5 28.99 2.17 0.44
CA GLY A 5 28.18 1.90 1.63
C GLY A 5 26.79 1.34 1.32
N PHE A 6 26.15 1.83 0.24
CA PHE A 6 24.83 1.38 -0.19
C PHE A 6 24.75 -0.13 -0.51
N LEU A 7 25.86 -0.75 -0.98
CA LEU A 7 25.89 -2.20 -1.23
C LEU A 7 25.82 -2.99 0.07
N PHE A 8 26.50 -2.51 1.11
CA PHE A 8 26.44 -3.10 2.44
C PHE A 8 25.05 -2.95 3.04
N ASP A 9 24.44 -1.76 2.93
CA ASP A 9 23.09 -1.48 3.42
C ASP A 9 22.06 -2.38 2.74
N LEU A 10 22.13 -2.53 1.41
CA LEU A 10 21.25 -3.45 0.66
C LEU A 10 21.44 -4.89 1.09
N ALA A 11 22.71 -5.35 1.22
CA ALA A 11 22.99 -6.72 1.64
C ALA A 11 22.44 -6.99 3.04
N LEU A 12 22.60 -6.03 3.95
CA LEU A 12 22.11 -6.14 5.32
C LEU A 12 20.57 -6.11 5.38
N ILE A 13 19.90 -5.25 4.58
CA ILE A 13 18.45 -5.21 4.46
C ILE A 13 17.93 -6.57 3.95
N LEU A 14 18.48 -7.07 2.85
CA LEU A 14 18.01 -8.33 2.25
C LEU A 14 18.25 -9.53 3.18
N LEU A 15 19.41 -9.58 3.86
CA LEU A 15 19.70 -10.64 4.81
C LEU A 15 18.77 -10.59 6.02
N SER A 16 18.65 -9.41 6.65
CA SER A 16 17.84 -9.25 7.86
C SER A 16 16.36 -9.47 7.59
N THR A 17 15.80 -8.92 6.53
CA THR A 17 14.39 -9.13 6.15
C THR A 17 14.10 -10.60 5.92
N LYS A 18 15.04 -11.34 5.29
CA LYS A 18 14.89 -12.78 5.08
C LYS A 18 14.97 -13.56 6.38
N LEU A 19 15.92 -13.25 7.26
CA LEU A 19 16.07 -13.90 8.58
C LEU A 19 14.84 -13.65 9.46
N PHE A 20 14.41 -12.39 9.59
CA PHE A 20 13.20 -12.06 10.36
C PHE A 20 11.93 -12.64 9.72
N GLY A 21 11.85 -12.68 8.38
CA GLY A 21 10.77 -13.34 7.68
C GLY A 21 10.68 -14.85 7.96
N LEU A 22 11.83 -15.54 8.12
CA LEU A 22 11.85 -16.95 8.54
C LEU A 22 11.37 -17.11 9.99
N VAL A 23 11.74 -16.19 10.88
CA VAL A 23 11.29 -16.17 12.27
C VAL A 23 9.76 -15.96 12.33
N THR A 24 9.23 -14.97 11.62
CA THR A 24 7.77 -14.70 11.60
C THR A 24 6.99 -15.88 11.01
N ARG A 25 7.51 -16.55 9.98
CA ARG A 25 6.91 -17.80 9.43
C ARG A 25 6.83 -18.91 10.49
N LYS A 26 7.83 -19.08 11.37
CA LYS A 26 7.79 -20.05 12.48
C LYS A 26 6.62 -19.76 13.43
N PHE A 27 6.27 -18.51 13.61
CA PHE A 27 5.10 -18.06 14.36
C PHE A 27 3.82 -17.99 13.50
N LYS A 28 3.85 -18.55 12.31
CA LYS A 28 2.74 -18.49 11.33
C LYS A 28 2.28 -17.06 11.02
N MET A 29 3.15 -16.05 11.08
CA MET A 29 2.88 -14.67 10.69
C MET A 29 3.34 -14.39 9.25
N PRO A 30 2.74 -13.42 8.54
CA PRO A 30 3.20 -12.99 7.22
C PRO A 30 4.66 -12.53 7.24
N GLN A 31 5.40 -12.74 6.14
CA GLN A 31 6.82 -12.34 6.03
C GLN A 31 6.99 -10.82 6.08
N VAL A 32 5.99 -10.09 5.62
CA VAL A 32 5.93 -8.62 5.67
C VAL A 32 6.20 -8.09 7.08
N VAL A 33 5.65 -8.75 8.10
CA VAL A 33 5.89 -8.38 9.52
C VAL A 33 7.37 -8.50 9.88
N GLY A 34 8.05 -9.53 9.36
CA GLY A 34 9.48 -9.72 9.58
C GLY A 34 10.32 -8.65 8.90
N ALA A 35 9.96 -8.25 7.68
CA ALA A 35 10.68 -7.20 6.95
C ALA A 35 10.53 -5.82 7.64
N LEU A 36 9.32 -5.50 8.10
CA LEU A 36 9.06 -4.28 8.90
C LEU A 36 9.86 -4.28 10.21
N ALA A 37 9.83 -5.41 10.93
CA ALA A 37 10.57 -5.57 12.18
C ALA A 37 12.09 -5.45 11.96
N ALA A 38 12.63 -5.99 10.86
CA ALA A 38 14.02 -5.84 10.50
C ALA A 38 14.41 -4.36 10.33
N GLY A 39 13.61 -3.59 9.59
CA GLY A 39 13.84 -2.15 9.42
C GLY A 39 13.76 -1.38 10.74
N LEU A 40 12.78 -1.68 11.59
CA LEU A 40 12.62 -1.04 12.90
C LEU A 40 13.81 -1.33 13.85
N ILE A 41 14.24 -2.60 13.89
CA ILE A 41 15.33 -3.02 14.79
C ILE A 41 16.68 -2.48 14.33
N LEU A 42 16.97 -2.55 13.03
CA LEU A 42 18.25 -2.07 12.48
C LEU A 42 18.28 -0.56 12.28
N GLY A 43 17.13 0.08 12.23
CA GLY A 43 16.96 1.51 12.02
C GLY A 43 17.24 2.38 13.23
N PRO A 44 17.01 3.71 13.08
CA PRO A 44 17.27 4.72 14.12
C PRO A 44 16.47 4.51 15.40
N ALA A 45 15.36 3.79 15.34
CA ALA A 45 14.50 3.54 16.49
C ALA A 45 15.15 2.65 17.54
N MET A 46 16.06 1.73 17.16
CA MET A 46 16.66 0.76 18.10
C MET A 46 18.19 0.69 17.98
N LEU A 47 18.73 0.01 16.97
CA LEU A 47 20.16 -0.26 16.86
C LEU A 47 20.94 0.82 16.09
N ASN A 48 20.26 1.64 15.30
CA ASN A 48 20.83 2.70 14.47
C ASN A 48 22.02 2.23 13.59
N VAL A 49 21.94 1.01 13.09
CA VAL A 49 22.93 0.41 12.17
C VAL A 49 22.68 0.83 10.74
N LEU A 50 21.41 0.90 10.36
CA LEU A 50 20.96 1.35 9.05
C LEU A 50 20.24 2.70 9.20
N GLN A 51 20.45 3.56 8.21
CA GLN A 51 19.76 4.85 8.13
C GLN A 51 19.00 4.95 6.82
N GLU A 52 17.97 5.77 6.81
CA GLU A 52 17.27 6.10 5.57
C GLU A 52 18.20 6.97 4.70
N THR A 53 18.52 6.47 3.51
CA THR A 53 19.28 7.19 2.49
C THR A 53 18.38 7.49 1.30
N ASP A 54 18.69 8.55 0.53
CA ASP A 54 17.96 8.88 -0.70
C ASP A 54 17.88 7.68 -1.65
N PHE A 55 18.94 6.89 -1.72
CA PHE A 55 18.98 5.69 -2.56
C PHE A 55 17.96 4.64 -2.09
N ILE A 56 17.90 4.33 -0.78
CA ILE A 56 16.95 3.38 -0.21
C ILE A 56 15.52 3.89 -0.41
N THR A 57 15.29 5.20 -0.20
CA THR A 57 13.98 5.83 -0.40
C THR A 57 13.51 5.70 -1.84
N LYS A 58 14.34 6.08 -2.83
CA LYS A 58 14.00 5.95 -4.25
C LYS A 58 13.77 4.49 -4.67
N LEU A 59 14.55 3.57 -4.16
CA LEU A 59 14.40 2.15 -4.45
C LEU A 59 13.12 1.58 -3.81
N SER A 60 12.75 2.06 -2.63
CA SER A 60 11.50 1.68 -1.97
C SER A 60 10.26 2.21 -2.71
N GLU A 61 10.31 3.43 -3.25
CA GLU A 61 9.27 4.00 -4.13
C GLU A 61 9.05 3.11 -5.36
N VAL A 62 10.13 2.72 -6.04
CA VAL A 62 10.02 1.75 -7.16
C VAL A 62 9.47 0.41 -6.67
N GLY A 63 9.83 0.00 -5.46
CA GLY A 63 9.35 -1.23 -4.84
C GLY A 63 7.83 -1.28 -4.67
N VAL A 64 7.24 -0.22 -4.13
CA VAL A 64 5.78 -0.16 -3.94
C VAL A 64 5.05 -0.03 -5.28
N ILE A 65 5.60 0.70 -6.24
CA ILE A 65 5.05 0.80 -7.60
C ILE A 65 4.98 -0.59 -8.24
N VAL A 66 6.05 -1.38 -8.20
CA VAL A 66 6.08 -2.75 -8.76
C VAL A 66 5.14 -3.68 -8.00
N LEU A 67 5.05 -3.55 -6.68
CA LEU A 67 4.11 -4.31 -5.85
C LEU A 67 2.67 -4.05 -6.27
N MET A 68 2.29 -2.79 -6.43
CA MET A 68 0.93 -2.41 -6.83
C MET A 68 0.63 -2.77 -8.29
N PHE A 69 1.63 -2.68 -9.17
CA PHE A 69 1.52 -3.17 -10.54
C PHE A 69 1.24 -4.68 -10.59
N THR A 70 1.96 -5.49 -9.79
CA THR A 70 1.70 -6.94 -9.72
C THR A 70 0.33 -7.25 -9.14
N ALA A 71 -0.12 -6.49 -8.13
CA ALA A 71 -1.48 -6.60 -7.61
C ALA A 71 -2.54 -6.31 -8.69
N GLY A 72 -2.32 -5.27 -9.51
CA GLY A 72 -3.18 -4.96 -10.66
C GLY A 72 -3.20 -6.06 -11.72
N LEU A 73 -2.05 -6.69 -12.00
CA LEU A 73 -1.95 -7.83 -12.94
C LEU A 73 -2.72 -9.07 -12.47
N GLU A 74 -2.83 -9.27 -11.17
CA GLU A 74 -3.52 -10.41 -10.55
C GLU A 74 -4.99 -10.13 -10.25
N THR A 75 -5.43 -8.86 -10.33
CA THR A 75 -6.81 -8.46 -9.99
C THR A 75 -7.80 -8.89 -11.06
N ASP A 76 -8.90 -9.50 -10.62
CA ASP A 76 -10.05 -9.78 -11.48
C ASP A 76 -10.92 -8.52 -11.62
N ILE A 77 -10.91 -7.93 -12.83
CA ILE A 77 -11.68 -6.71 -13.14
C ILE A 77 -13.19 -6.92 -12.99
N GLN A 78 -13.68 -8.13 -13.28
CA GLN A 78 -15.11 -8.42 -13.16
C GLN A 78 -15.56 -8.38 -11.70
N GLU A 79 -14.77 -9.02 -10.81
CA GLU A 79 -15.00 -8.99 -9.36
C GLU A 79 -14.83 -7.58 -8.79
N LEU A 80 -13.84 -6.82 -9.25
CA LEU A 80 -13.66 -5.43 -8.84
C LEU A 80 -14.86 -4.55 -9.23
N LYS A 81 -15.43 -4.75 -10.43
CA LYS A 81 -16.69 -4.08 -10.84
C LYS A 81 -17.87 -4.48 -9.96
N ASN A 82 -17.99 -5.77 -9.63
CA ASN A 82 -19.09 -6.27 -8.80
C ASN A 82 -19.03 -5.69 -7.38
N THR A 83 -17.84 -5.47 -6.84
CA THR A 83 -17.60 -4.93 -5.50
C THR A 83 -17.53 -3.40 -5.46
N GLY A 84 -17.46 -2.70 -6.59
CA GLY A 84 -17.15 -1.27 -6.66
C GLY A 84 -18.07 -0.35 -5.83
N LYS A 85 -19.41 -0.58 -5.88
CA LYS A 85 -20.35 0.18 -5.05
C LYS A 85 -20.12 -0.08 -3.55
N ALA A 86 -19.87 -1.33 -3.20
CA ALA A 86 -19.59 -1.71 -1.83
C ALA A 86 -18.26 -1.12 -1.36
N SER A 87 -17.21 -1.16 -2.18
CA SER A 87 -15.91 -0.55 -1.91
C SER A 87 -16.02 0.94 -1.63
N PHE A 88 -16.88 1.66 -2.37
CA PHE A 88 -17.13 3.09 -2.12
C PHE A 88 -17.77 3.33 -0.75
N VAL A 89 -18.82 2.56 -0.39
CA VAL A 89 -19.50 2.70 0.92
C VAL A 89 -18.54 2.34 2.05
N ILE A 90 -17.77 1.26 1.89
CA ILE A 90 -16.77 0.82 2.88
C ILE A 90 -15.70 1.91 3.09
N ALA A 91 -15.16 2.47 2.01
CA ALA A 91 -14.18 3.55 2.07
C ALA A 91 -14.75 4.81 2.73
N LEU A 92 -15.95 5.24 2.32
CA LEU A 92 -16.57 6.45 2.85
C LEU A 92 -16.78 6.36 4.36
N ILE A 93 -17.37 5.26 4.86
CA ILE A 93 -17.55 5.05 6.30
C ILE A 93 -16.19 4.83 6.97
N GLY A 94 -15.28 4.14 6.30
CA GLY A 94 -13.90 3.92 6.73
C GLY A 94 -13.04 5.18 6.80
N VAL A 95 -13.46 6.29 6.20
CA VAL A 95 -12.87 7.63 6.36
C VAL A 95 -13.59 8.40 7.48
N LEU A 96 -14.92 8.43 7.47
CA LEU A 96 -15.70 9.26 8.41
C LEU A 96 -15.54 8.80 9.87
N VAL A 97 -15.53 7.48 10.11
CA VAL A 97 -15.43 6.94 11.49
C VAL A 97 -14.05 7.19 12.11
N PRO A 98 -12.90 6.91 11.43
CA PRO A 98 -11.59 7.29 11.96
C PRO A 98 -11.39 8.80 12.09
N LEU A 99 -11.91 9.60 11.15
CA LEU A 99 -11.87 11.05 11.24
C LEU A 99 -12.55 11.54 12.52
N GLY A 100 -13.76 11.07 12.79
CA GLY A 100 -14.49 11.42 14.01
C GLY A 100 -13.80 10.89 15.27
N GLY A 101 -13.28 9.67 15.25
CA GLY A 101 -12.56 9.08 16.38
C GLY A 101 -11.25 9.80 16.71
N GLY A 102 -10.47 10.15 15.68
CA GLY A 102 -9.24 10.92 15.84
C GLY A 102 -9.49 12.36 16.31
N PHE A 103 -10.51 13.02 15.76
CA PHE A 103 -10.96 14.32 16.22
C PHE A 103 -11.35 14.29 17.71
N ALA A 104 -12.20 13.34 18.10
CA ALA A 104 -12.65 13.19 19.47
C ALA A 104 -11.47 12.95 20.44
N LEU A 105 -10.56 12.04 20.09
CA LEU A 105 -9.37 11.79 20.91
C LEU A 105 -8.49 13.02 21.01
N ALA A 106 -8.20 13.70 19.90
CA ALA A 106 -7.39 14.92 19.90
C ALA A 106 -8.02 16.04 20.76
N HIS A 107 -9.34 16.17 20.72
CA HIS A 107 -10.06 17.19 21.50
C HIS A 107 -9.81 17.07 23.02
N PHE A 108 -9.59 15.87 23.55
CA PHE A 108 -9.31 15.66 24.97
C PHE A 108 -7.85 15.96 25.36
N PHE A 109 -6.92 15.87 24.42
CA PHE A 109 -5.49 15.99 24.69
C PHE A 109 -4.87 17.28 24.16
N ASN A 110 -5.43 17.86 23.10
CA ASN A 110 -4.91 19.06 22.46
C ASN A 110 -5.46 20.31 23.18
N ASN A 111 -4.60 21.01 23.89
CA ASN A 111 -4.89 22.26 24.60
C ASN A 111 -3.96 23.38 24.10
N GLU A 112 -4.18 24.62 24.56
CA GLU A 112 -3.39 25.77 24.14
C GLU A 112 -1.88 25.59 24.37
N ALA A 113 -1.49 24.87 25.44
CA ALA A 113 -0.08 24.62 25.74
C ALA A 113 0.58 23.66 24.72
N ILE A 114 -0.17 22.73 24.15
CA ILE A 114 0.31 21.78 23.15
C ILE A 114 0.14 22.32 21.73
N ALA A 115 -0.98 22.99 21.46
CA ALA A 115 -1.30 23.53 20.15
C ALA A 115 -0.34 24.63 19.69
N GLY A 116 0.19 25.40 20.66
CA GLY A 116 1.04 26.56 20.42
C GLY A 116 0.25 27.88 20.31
N PRO A 117 0.92 29.02 20.50
CA PRO A 117 0.28 30.33 20.50
C PRO A 117 -0.33 30.67 19.12
N GLY A 118 -1.63 31.03 19.11
CA GLY A 118 -2.36 31.41 17.90
C GLY A 118 -2.80 30.26 17.00
N ALA A 119 -2.59 28.99 17.39
CA ALA A 119 -3.00 27.85 16.62
C ALA A 119 -4.51 27.63 16.68
N ASN A 120 -5.11 27.20 15.57
CA ASN A 120 -6.51 26.79 15.51
C ASN A 120 -6.66 25.36 16.01
N ILE A 121 -6.96 25.18 17.30
CA ILE A 121 -7.12 23.87 17.96
C ILE A 121 -8.16 22.99 17.24
N PHE A 122 -9.26 23.57 16.76
CA PHE A 122 -10.30 22.84 16.06
C PHE A 122 -9.78 22.24 14.74
N LEU A 123 -9.03 23.02 13.94
CA LEU A 123 -8.42 22.51 12.71
C LEU A 123 -7.34 21.46 12.99
N GLN A 124 -6.54 21.65 14.05
CA GLN A 124 -5.54 20.64 14.46
C GLN A 124 -6.22 19.31 14.85
N ASN A 125 -7.32 19.36 15.59
CA ASN A 125 -8.06 18.16 15.98
C ASN A 125 -8.65 17.43 14.77
N ILE A 126 -9.23 18.16 13.80
CA ILE A 126 -9.68 17.58 12.51
C ILE A 126 -8.49 16.95 11.79
N PHE A 127 -7.34 17.60 11.79
CA PHE A 127 -6.16 17.13 11.09
C PHE A 127 -5.62 15.81 11.66
N ILE A 128 -5.61 15.65 12.99
CA ILE A 128 -5.32 14.34 13.62
C ILE A 128 -6.33 13.29 13.17
N GLY A 129 -7.62 13.65 13.06
CA GLY A 129 -8.63 12.76 12.48
C GLY A 129 -8.31 12.35 11.05
N ILE A 130 -7.85 13.27 10.20
CA ILE A 130 -7.44 12.98 8.81
C ILE A 130 -6.25 12.01 8.76
N ILE A 131 -5.24 12.20 9.62
CA ILE A 131 -4.11 11.26 9.71
C ILE A 131 -4.62 9.83 9.98
N LEU A 132 -5.67 9.67 10.81
CA LEU A 132 -6.26 8.37 11.10
C LEU A 132 -7.07 7.80 9.93
N THR A 133 -7.43 8.58 8.93
CA THR A 133 -8.14 8.04 7.75
C THR A 133 -7.21 7.28 6.82
N ALA A 134 -5.95 7.69 6.69
CA ALA A 134 -5.01 7.10 5.75
C ALA A 134 -4.88 5.58 5.94
N THR A 135 -4.88 4.81 4.85
CA THR A 135 -4.72 3.35 4.86
C THR A 135 -3.51 2.97 4.00
N SER A 136 -2.72 1.99 4.44
CA SER A 136 -1.65 1.43 3.60
C SER A 136 -2.19 0.31 2.73
N VAL A 137 -2.43 0.60 1.46
CA VAL A 137 -2.88 -0.40 0.47
C VAL A 137 -1.86 -1.51 0.31
N SER A 138 -0.57 -1.16 0.21
CA SER A 138 0.54 -2.07 -0.06
C SER A 138 0.70 -3.17 1.00
N ILE A 139 0.56 -2.83 2.28
CA ILE A 139 0.66 -3.80 3.39
C ILE A 139 -0.48 -4.82 3.33
N SER A 140 -1.70 -4.35 3.12
CA SER A 140 -2.90 -5.19 3.05
C SER A 140 -2.87 -6.10 1.82
N VAL A 141 -2.47 -5.56 0.66
CA VAL A 141 -2.34 -6.30 -0.60
C VAL A 141 -1.28 -7.40 -0.47
N GLU A 142 -0.08 -7.08 0.02
CA GLU A 142 0.98 -8.07 0.17
C GLU A 142 0.58 -9.17 1.16
N THR A 143 -0.07 -8.79 2.28
CA THR A 143 -0.57 -9.76 3.25
C THR A 143 -1.63 -10.69 2.64
N LEU A 144 -2.59 -10.15 1.89
CA LEU A 144 -3.62 -10.93 1.18
C LEU A 144 -3.01 -11.83 0.11
N LYS A 145 -1.99 -11.33 -0.59
CA LYS A 145 -1.24 -12.08 -1.60
C LYS A 145 -0.46 -13.24 -0.99
N GLU A 146 0.28 -13.02 0.11
CA GLU A 146 0.97 -14.09 0.85
C GLU A 146 0.00 -15.17 1.37
N MET A 147 -1.24 -14.80 1.69
CA MET A 147 -2.28 -15.74 2.12
C MET A 147 -3.06 -16.39 0.97
N GLY A 148 -2.84 -15.99 -0.29
CA GLY A 148 -3.63 -16.42 -1.44
C GLY A 148 -5.11 -15.99 -1.38
N LYS A 149 -5.41 -14.86 -0.70
CA LYS A 149 -6.77 -14.36 -0.46
C LYS A 149 -7.09 -13.06 -1.21
N LEU A 150 -6.19 -12.58 -2.07
CA LEU A 150 -6.37 -11.33 -2.83
C LEU A 150 -7.62 -11.38 -3.71
N ASN A 151 -7.84 -12.49 -4.43
CA ASN A 151 -8.95 -12.67 -5.36
C ASN A 151 -10.24 -13.22 -4.70
N THR A 152 -10.36 -13.14 -3.37
CA THR A 152 -11.62 -13.41 -2.68
C THR A 152 -12.55 -12.19 -2.74
N ARG A 153 -13.85 -12.40 -2.51
CA ARG A 153 -14.82 -11.30 -2.45
C ARG A 153 -14.43 -10.23 -1.41
N ALA A 154 -13.95 -10.66 -0.24
CA ALA A 154 -13.44 -9.75 0.78
C ALA A 154 -12.12 -9.08 0.34
N GLY A 155 -11.19 -9.81 -0.28
CA GLY A 155 -9.93 -9.28 -0.78
C GLY A 155 -10.13 -8.20 -1.85
N ASN A 156 -11.00 -8.46 -2.83
CA ASN A 156 -11.35 -7.47 -3.86
C ASN A 156 -12.06 -6.23 -3.28
N ALA A 157 -12.90 -6.42 -2.25
CA ALA A 157 -13.55 -5.30 -1.56
C ALA A 157 -12.54 -4.46 -0.76
N ILE A 158 -11.57 -5.09 -0.08
CA ILE A 158 -10.48 -4.40 0.62
C ILE A 158 -9.65 -3.58 -0.38
N LEU A 159 -9.23 -4.20 -1.49
CA LEU A 159 -8.43 -3.55 -2.51
C LEU A 159 -9.17 -2.35 -3.13
N GLY A 160 -10.42 -2.55 -3.55
CA GLY A 160 -11.24 -1.47 -4.10
C GLY A 160 -11.51 -0.35 -3.09
N ALA A 161 -11.78 -0.71 -1.83
CA ALA A 161 -12.01 0.27 -0.77
C ALA A 161 -10.74 1.07 -0.46
N ALA A 162 -9.56 0.43 -0.44
CA ALA A 162 -8.29 1.10 -0.15
C ALA A 162 -7.92 2.12 -1.24
N ILE A 163 -8.14 1.80 -2.52
CA ILE A 163 -7.91 2.75 -3.64
C ILE A 163 -8.85 3.96 -3.53
N ILE A 164 -10.12 3.74 -3.18
CA ILE A 164 -11.08 4.84 -2.98
C ILE A 164 -10.73 5.65 -1.72
N ASP A 165 -10.25 4.99 -0.67
CA ASP A 165 -9.81 5.61 0.58
C ASP A 165 -8.66 6.61 0.34
N ASP A 166 -7.70 6.27 -0.52
CA ASP A 166 -6.61 7.18 -0.93
C ASP A 166 -7.16 8.45 -1.59
N ILE A 167 -8.15 8.31 -2.47
CA ILE A 167 -8.79 9.46 -3.13
C ILE A 167 -9.56 10.32 -2.11
N LEU A 168 -10.33 9.68 -1.24
CA LEU A 168 -11.06 10.38 -0.19
C LEU A 168 -10.13 11.06 0.80
N GLY A 169 -8.98 10.44 1.10
CA GLY A 169 -7.92 11.01 1.95
C GLY A 169 -7.34 12.29 1.35
N ILE A 170 -7.03 12.29 0.03
CA ILE A 170 -6.57 13.50 -0.68
C ILE A 170 -7.65 14.60 -0.65
N VAL A 171 -8.91 14.26 -0.86
CA VAL A 171 -10.03 15.22 -0.79
C VAL A 171 -10.14 15.78 0.62
N ALA A 172 -10.14 14.96 1.67
CA ALA A 172 -10.23 15.39 3.05
C ALA A 172 -9.04 16.29 3.44
N LEU A 173 -7.83 15.92 3.07
CA LEU A 173 -6.63 16.74 3.27
C LEU A 173 -6.77 18.09 2.57
N THR A 174 -7.21 18.09 1.30
CA THR A 174 -7.39 19.33 0.53
C THR A 174 -8.43 20.25 1.16
N VAL A 175 -9.54 19.70 1.65
CA VAL A 175 -10.57 20.49 2.35
C VAL A 175 -9.97 21.20 3.56
N VAL A 176 -9.24 20.49 4.43
CA VAL A 176 -8.69 21.09 5.65
C VAL A 176 -7.54 22.04 5.37
N THR A 177 -6.67 21.72 4.39
CA THR A 177 -5.62 22.65 3.98
C THR A 177 -6.18 23.93 3.36
N SER A 178 -7.28 23.86 2.60
CA SER A 178 -7.93 25.05 2.04
C SER A 178 -8.64 25.91 3.09
N LEU A 179 -9.06 25.32 4.22
CA LEU A 179 -9.57 26.10 5.36
C LEU A 179 -8.46 26.84 6.11
N ALA A 180 -7.23 26.32 6.06
CA ALA A 180 -6.06 26.95 6.65
C ALA A 180 -5.38 27.94 5.69
N ASP A 181 -5.35 27.63 4.40
CA ASP A 181 -4.74 28.43 3.33
C ASP A 181 -5.71 28.56 2.15
N SER A 182 -6.24 29.74 1.94
CA SER A 182 -7.19 30.06 0.87
C SER A 182 -6.60 29.99 -0.55
N SER A 183 -5.30 29.76 -0.71
CA SER A 183 -4.65 29.55 -2.01
C SER A 183 -4.99 28.17 -2.61
N VAL A 184 -5.41 27.21 -1.80
CA VAL A 184 -5.74 25.85 -2.23
C VAL A 184 -7.18 25.77 -2.74
N ASN A 185 -7.37 25.42 -4.02
CA ASN A 185 -8.69 25.34 -4.64
C ASN A 185 -9.17 23.88 -4.76
N ILE A 186 -10.18 23.52 -3.95
CA ILE A 186 -10.77 22.18 -3.89
C ILE A 186 -11.31 21.73 -5.27
N VAL A 187 -11.94 22.63 -6.03
CA VAL A 187 -12.53 22.32 -7.35
C VAL A 187 -11.44 21.87 -8.33
N VAL A 188 -10.28 22.54 -8.31
CA VAL A 188 -9.13 22.17 -9.17
C VAL A 188 -8.63 20.76 -8.82
N VAL A 189 -8.55 20.41 -7.54
CA VAL A 189 -8.11 19.07 -7.11
C VAL A 189 -9.11 18.00 -7.55
N LEU A 190 -10.40 18.23 -7.35
CA LEU A 190 -11.44 17.30 -7.80
C LEU A 190 -11.44 17.11 -9.32
N LEU A 191 -11.28 18.21 -10.09
CA LEU A 191 -11.15 18.14 -11.54
C LEU A 191 -9.90 17.36 -11.98
N LYS A 192 -8.76 17.52 -11.30
CA LYS A 192 -7.55 16.75 -11.56
C LYS A 192 -7.76 15.25 -11.32
N ILE A 193 -8.42 14.86 -10.22
CA ILE A 193 -8.73 13.46 -9.93
C ILE A 193 -9.62 12.86 -11.02
N VAL A 194 -10.69 13.56 -11.41
CA VAL A 194 -11.58 13.10 -12.50
C VAL A 194 -10.83 12.99 -13.83
N ALA A 195 -10.03 14.01 -14.15
CA ALA A 195 -9.19 14.02 -15.36
C ALA A 195 -8.20 12.85 -15.38
N PHE A 196 -7.59 12.51 -14.24
CA PHE A 196 -6.72 11.35 -14.11
C PHE A 196 -7.42 10.04 -14.51
N PHE A 197 -8.64 9.78 -14.01
CA PHE A 197 -9.36 8.56 -14.37
C PHE A 197 -9.77 8.54 -15.83
N ILE A 198 -10.17 9.69 -16.42
CA ILE A 198 -10.47 9.79 -17.85
C ILE A 198 -9.21 9.52 -18.70
N VAL A 199 -8.08 10.15 -18.37
CA VAL A 199 -6.80 9.96 -19.08
C VAL A 199 -6.29 8.54 -18.92
N SER A 200 -6.38 7.96 -17.72
CA SER A 200 -5.97 6.58 -17.45
C SER A 200 -6.84 5.57 -18.19
N ALA A 201 -8.16 5.79 -18.29
CA ALA A 201 -9.06 4.94 -19.06
C ALA A 201 -8.77 5.05 -20.56
N GLY A 202 -8.65 6.26 -21.10
CA GLY A 202 -8.37 6.50 -22.52
C GLY A 202 -6.97 6.04 -22.93
N GLY A 203 -5.95 6.45 -22.18
CA GLY A 203 -4.55 6.04 -22.38
C GLY A 203 -4.34 4.54 -22.18
N GLY A 204 -4.98 3.97 -21.16
CA GLY A 204 -4.98 2.53 -20.90
C GLY A 204 -5.61 1.73 -22.03
N PHE A 205 -6.77 2.18 -22.54
CA PHE A 205 -7.41 1.55 -23.70
C PHE A 205 -6.54 1.64 -24.96
N LEU A 206 -5.96 2.82 -25.23
CA LEU A 206 -5.04 2.99 -26.35
C LEU A 206 -3.83 2.06 -26.22
N PHE A 207 -3.21 2.04 -25.04
CA PHE A 207 -2.10 1.14 -24.79
C PHE A 207 -2.50 -0.34 -24.96
N TYR A 208 -3.63 -0.75 -24.44
CA TYR A 208 -4.16 -2.11 -24.61
C TYR A 208 -4.26 -2.52 -26.09
N VAL A 209 -4.87 -1.65 -26.91
CA VAL A 209 -5.04 -1.93 -28.36
C VAL A 209 -3.69 -2.02 -29.07
N LEU A 210 -2.78 -1.08 -28.79
CA LEU A 210 -1.42 -1.07 -29.40
C LEU A 210 -0.62 -2.28 -28.92
N PHE A 211 -0.69 -2.59 -27.64
CA PHE A 211 0.03 -3.71 -27.04
C PHE A 211 -0.45 -5.06 -27.58
N LYS A 212 -1.77 -5.24 -27.75
CA LYS A 212 -2.36 -6.43 -28.36
C LYS A 212 -1.91 -6.60 -29.82
N LYS A 213 -1.90 -5.52 -30.62
CA LYS A 213 -1.38 -5.55 -31.98
C LYS A 213 0.11 -5.92 -32.03
N PHE A 214 0.89 -5.37 -31.07
CA PHE A 214 2.30 -5.66 -30.96
C PHE A 214 2.55 -7.14 -30.57
N GLN A 215 1.78 -7.67 -29.62
CA GLN A 215 1.84 -9.10 -29.24
C GLN A 215 1.54 -10.03 -30.42
N ALA A 216 0.53 -9.72 -31.22
CA ALA A 216 0.17 -10.52 -32.40
C ALA A 216 1.27 -10.53 -33.47
N ARG A 217 2.04 -9.43 -33.58
CA ARG A 217 3.08 -9.30 -34.62
C ARG A 217 4.43 -9.91 -34.22
N TYR A 218 4.75 -9.96 -32.94
CA TYR A 218 6.07 -10.35 -32.43
C TYR A 218 5.96 -11.51 -31.41
N GLN A 219 5.93 -12.75 -31.91
CA GLN A 219 5.78 -13.93 -31.05
C GLN A 219 7.09 -14.48 -30.45
N LYS A 220 8.27 -14.06 -30.95
CA LYS A 220 9.55 -14.71 -30.64
C LYS A 220 10.29 -14.20 -29.40
N ASP A 221 10.05 -12.97 -28.93
CA ASP A 221 10.78 -12.38 -27.80
C ASP A 221 9.85 -11.78 -26.76
N MET A 222 9.44 -12.61 -25.83
CA MET A 222 8.51 -12.24 -24.77
C MET A 222 9.08 -11.22 -23.76
N ARG A 223 10.40 -11.04 -23.69
CA ARG A 223 11.04 -10.07 -22.78
C ARG A 223 10.65 -8.63 -23.12
N ARG A 224 10.43 -8.33 -24.41
CA ARG A 224 10.00 -7.00 -24.85
C ARG A 224 8.65 -6.60 -24.25
N PHE A 225 7.75 -7.57 -24.06
CA PHE A 225 6.45 -7.30 -23.47
C PHE A 225 6.57 -6.91 -21.99
N VAL A 226 7.52 -7.51 -21.26
CA VAL A 226 7.81 -7.15 -19.87
C VAL A 226 8.32 -5.72 -19.78
N ILE A 227 9.27 -5.35 -20.66
CA ILE A 227 9.84 -3.99 -20.70
C ILE A 227 8.77 -2.95 -21.02
N LEU A 228 7.95 -3.19 -22.06
CA LEU A 228 6.89 -2.26 -22.46
C LEU A 228 5.82 -2.12 -21.37
N ALA A 229 5.47 -3.22 -20.71
CA ALA A 229 4.56 -3.21 -19.57
C ALA A 229 5.09 -2.37 -18.41
N PHE A 230 6.39 -2.50 -18.12
CA PHE A 230 7.04 -1.70 -17.07
C PHE A 230 7.12 -0.21 -17.42
N VAL A 231 7.50 0.11 -18.67
CA VAL A 231 7.49 1.50 -19.15
C VAL A 231 6.10 2.11 -19.00
N PHE A 232 5.06 1.39 -19.40
CA PHE A 232 3.68 1.87 -19.24
C PHE A 232 3.31 2.08 -17.77
N CYS A 233 3.68 1.15 -16.88
CA CYS A 233 3.49 1.27 -15.44
C CYS A 233 4.14 2.55 -14.91
N LEU A 234 5.44 2.74 -15.18
CA LEU A 234 6.19 3.91 -14.68
C LEU A 234 5.65 5.23 -15.24
N LEU A 235 5.28 5.28 -16.53
CA LEU A 235 4.71 6.48 -17.13
C LEU A 235 3.35 6.84 -16.53
N LEU A 236 2.48 5.84 -16.30
CA LEU A 236 1.16 6.10 -15.71
C LEU A 236 1.26 6.48 -14.23
N SER A 237 2.19 5.88 -13.47
CA SER A 237 2.51 6.27 -12.10
C SER A 237 3.03 7.71 -12.03
N TYR A 238 4.01 8.06 -12.86
CA TYR A 238 4.54 9.41 -12.96
C TYR A 238 3.46 10.44 -13.33
N CYS A 239 2.61 10.12 -14.31
CA CYS A 239 1.51 11.00 -14.69
C CYS A 239 0.50 11.19 -13.54
N ALA A 240 0.18 10.12 -12.81
CA ALA A 240 -0.75 10.17 -11.68
C ALA A 240 -0.30 11.21 -10.65
N GLU A 241 0.94 11.12 -10.22
CA GLU A 241 1.47 11.99 -9.16
C GLU A 241 1.80 13.40 -9.67
N GLN A 242 2.58 13.52 -10.75
CA GLN A 242 3.13 14.79 -11.20
C GLN A 242 2.08 15.74 -11.78
N PHE A 243 1.11 15.24 -12.55
CA PHE A 243 0.13 16.10 -13.23
C PHE A 243 -1.20 16.18 -12.49
N PHE A 244 -1.59 15.09 -11.84
CA PHE A 244 -2.93 14.99 -11.26
C PHE A 244 -2.94 15.01 -9.72
N GLY A 245 -1.80 14.81 -9.07
CA GLY A 245 -1.72 14.76 -7.60
C GLY A 245 -2.42 13.55 -7.00
N VAL A 246 -2.58 12.49 -7.80
CA VAL A 246 -3.08 11.18 -7.36
C VAL A 246 -1.86 10.29 -7.07
N ALA A 247 -1.95 9.46 -6.05
CA ALA A 247 -0.83 8.59 -5.67
C ALA A 247 -0.33 7.74 -6.85
N ASP A 248 0.99 7.69 -7.04
CA ASP A 248 1.69 6.92 -8.09
C ASP A 248 1.31 5.43 -8.09
N ILE A 249 1.11 4.87 -6.89
CA ILE A 249 0.66 3.48 -6.69
C ILE A 249 -0.69 3.20 -7.37
N THR A 250 -1.60 4.19 -7.44
CA THR A 250 -2.88 4.07 -8.15
C THR A 250 -2.65 3.95 -9.66
N GLY A 251 -1.72 4.74 -10.21
CA GLY A 251 -1.30 4.63 -11.61
C GLY A 251 -0.71 3.26 -11.93
N ALA A 252 0.19 2.76 -11.08
CA ALA A 252 0.77 1.43 -11.19
C ALA A 252 -0.29 0.32 -11.19
N PHE A 253 -1.23 0.38 -10.26
CA PHE A 253 -2.32 -0.58 -10.15
C PHE A 253 -3.21 -0.60 -11.41
N ILE A 254 -3.62 0.58 -11.91
CA ILE A 254 -4.40 0.71 -13.15
C ILE A 254 -3.62 0.14 -14.35
N ALA A 255 -2.32 0.43 -14.45
CA ALA A 255 -1.48 -0.13 -15.51
C ALA A 255 -1.46 -1.67 -15.45
N GLY A 256 -1.34 -2.25 -14.25
CA GLY A 256 -1.44 -3.69 -14.04
C GLY A 256 -2.79 -4.26 -14.52
N MET A 257 -3.89 -3.62 -14.13
CA MET A 257 -5.25 -4.01 -14.57
C MET A 257 -5.43 -3.95 -16.09
N VAL A 258 -4.88 -2.94 -16.75
CA VAL A 258 -4.95 -2.85 -18.24
C VAL A 258 -4.26 -4.04 -18.89
N ILE A 259 -3.10 -4.44 -18.36
CA ILE A 259 -2.30 -5.53 -18.90
C ILE A 259 -2.86 -6.91 -18.51
N SER A 260 -3.56 -7.03 -17.36
CA SER A 260 -4.14 -8.31 -16.90
C SER A 260 -5.07 -8.96 -17.94
N ASN A 261 -5.70 -8.16 -18.79
CA ASN A 261 -6.59 -8.62 -19.87
C ASN A 261 -5.84 -9.02 -21.17
N THR A 262 -4.50 -9.05 -21.18
CA THR A 262 -3.72 -9.40 -22.36
C THR A 262 -3.29 -10.87 -22.32
N GLU A 263 -3.02 -11.47 -23.49
CA GLU A 263 -2.67 -12.90 -23.64
C GLU A 263 -1.41 -13.31 -22.85
N HIS A 264 -0.46 -12.38 -22.65
CA HIS A 264 0.81 -12.65 -21.98
C HIS A 264 0.86 -12.11 -20.54
N SER A 265 -0.28 -11.74 -19.95
CA SER A 265 -0.36 -11.19 -18.59
C SER A 265 0.29 -12.09 -17.55
N LYS A 266 0.05 -13.40 -17.59
CA LYS A 266 0.65 -14.38 -16.66
C LYS A 266 2.18 -14.45 -16.76
N TYR A 267 2.73 -14.34 -17.98
CA TYR A 267 4.18 -14.31 -18.16
C TYR A 267 4.79 -13.02 -17.59
N ILE A 268 4.14 -11.89 -17.83
CA ILE A 268 4.56 -10.59 -17.30
C ILE A 268 4.48 -10.61 -15.77
N ALA A 269 3.36 -11.06 -15.20
CA ALA A 269 3.17 -11.15 -13.75
C ALA A 269 4.27 -11.99 -13.08
N ALA A 270 4.58 -13.18 -13.61
CA ALA A 270 5.63 -14.04 -13.04
C ALA A 270 7.03 -13.38 -13.02
N ARG A 271 7.34 -12.50 -14.00
CA ARG A 271 8.61 -11.78 -14.02
C ARG A 271 8.67 -10.69 -12.96
N PHE A 272 7.59 -9.93 -12.82
CA PHE A 272 7.50 -8.88 -11.80
C PHE A 272 7.38 -9.44 -10.39
N GLU A 273 6.65 -10.53 -10.20
CA GLU A 273 6.55 -11.22 -8.92
C GLU A 273 7.93 -11.65 -8.40
N THR A 274 8.77 -12.24 -9.27
CA THR A 274 10.14 -12.61 -8.89
C THR A 274 10.97 -11.41 -8.48
N LEU A 275 10.93 -10.32 -9.25
CA LEU A 275 11.67 -9.09 -8.96
C LEU A 275 11.19 -8.45 -7.65
N SER A 276 9.87 -8.38 -7.47
CA SER A 276 9.22 -7.85 -6.28
C SER A 276 9.65 -8.65 -5.04
N TYR A 277 9.44 -9.96 -5.05
CA TYR A 277 9.67 -10.83 -3.90
C TYR A 277 11.13 -10.90 -3.45
N ILE A 278 12.08 -10.98 -4.40
CA ILE A 278 13.49 -11.18 -4.08
C ILE A 278 14.15 -9.88 -3.63
N PHE A 279 13.77 -8.74 -4.22
CA PHE A 279 14.53 -7.51 -4.10
C PHE A 279 13.70 -6.32 -3.61
N LEU A 280 12.65 -5.97 -4.31
CA LEU A 280 11.97 -4.69 -4.10
C LEU A 280 11.10 -4.67 -2.84
N SER A 281 10.25 -5.69 -2.64
CA SER A 281 9.35 -5.74 -1.47
C SER A 281 10.11 -5.79 -0.14
N PRO A 282 11.17 -6.58 0.04
CA PRO A 282 11.98 -6.55 1.26
C PRO A 282 12.55 -5.15 1.58
N ILE A 283 13.04 -4.45 0.57
CA ILE A 283 13.60 -3.09 0.75
C ILE A 283 12.48 -2.11 1.09
N PHE A 284 11.35 -2.17 0.39
CA PHE A 284 10.19 -1.32 0.66
C PHE A 284 9.69 -1.49 2.10
N PHE A 285 9.45 -2.72 2.56
CA PHE A 285 8.95 -2.92 3.92
C PHE A 285 9.99 -2.58 5.00
N ALA A 286 11.27 -2.86 4.77
CA ALA A 286 12.32 -2.44 5.68
C ALA A 286 12.43 -0.90 5.75
N SER A 287 12.31 -0.20 4.62
CA SER A 287 12.39 1.27 4.58
C SER A 287 11.31 1.94 5.44
N ILE A 288 10.11 1.35 5.55
CA ILE A 288 9.06 1.85 6.46
C ILE A 288 9.57 1.83 7.91
N GLY A 289 10.26 0.75 8.30
CA GLY A 289 10.86 0.65 9.64
C GLY A 289 12.02 1.62 9.86
N LEU A 290 12.84 1.87 8.82
CA LEU A 290 13.98 2.80 8.88
C LEU A 290 13.55 4.26 9.04
N LYS A 291 12.37 4.65 8.59
CA LYS A 291 11.80 6.00 8.76
C LYS A 291 11.42 6.32 10.20
N VAL A 292 11.43 5.33 11.07
CA VAL A 292 10.98 5.48 12.45
C VAL A 292 12.10 6.07 13.31
N SER A 293 11.86 7.26 13.85
CA SER A 293 12.66 7.84 14.92
C SER A 293 11.71 8.24 16.06
N LEU A 294 11.99 7.80 17.27
CA LEU A 294 11.14 8.08 18.43
C LEU A 294 11.69 9.31 19.18
N PRO A 295 10.96 10.43 19.20
CA PRO A 295 11.33 11.60 20.02
C PRO A 295 11.07 11.32 21.50
N ASP A 296 11.70 12.10 22.36
CA ASP A 296 11.39 12.10 23.81
C ASP A 296 9.94 12.51 24.05
N MET A 297 9.21 11.72 24.83
CA MET A 297 7.79 11.92 25.08
C MET A 297 7.47 11.98 26.57
N THR A 298 6.58 12.88 26.95
CA THR A 298 6.03 12.97 28.31
C THR A 298 5.01 11.84 28.55
N GLY A 299 4.71 11.52 29.82
CA GLY A 299 3.76 10.45 30.16
C GLY A 299 2.36 10.65 29.57
N SER A 300 1.86 11.90 29.49
CA SER A 300 0.57 12.21 28.86
C SER A 300 0.59 11.96 27.34
N ILE A 301 1.71 12.21 26.66
CA ILE A 301 1.88 11.96 25.23
C ILE A 301 2.01 10.47 24.95
N ILE A 302 2.65 9.70 25.84
CA ILE A 302 2.68 8.24 25.75
C ILE A 302 1.27 7.65 25.87
N LEU A 303 0.47 8.15 26.84
CA LEU A 303 -0.93 7.74 26.98
C LEU A 303 -1.74 8.06 25.72
N PHE A 304 -1.58 9.28 25.19
CA PHE A 304 -2.21 9.67 23.93
C PHE A 304 -1.80 8.74 22.79
N SER A 305 -0.52 8.36 22.67
CA SER A 305 0.00 7.43 21.65
C SER A 305 -0.68 6.07 21.71
N VAL A 306 -0.81 5.50 22.92
CA VAL A 306 -1.48 4.21 23.13
C VAL A 306 -2.95 4.28 22.74
N LEU A 307 -3.65 5.34 23.18
CA LEU A 307 -5.06 5.55 22.83
C LEU A 307 -5.24 5.79 21.34
N LEU A 308 -4.31 6.52 20.68
CA LEU A 308 -4.32 6.76 19.25
C LEU A 308 -4.22 5.47 18.45
N VAL A 309 -3.35 4.53 18.86
CA VAL A 309 -3.24 3.19 18.26
C VAL A 309 -4.57 2.43 18.39
N ILE A 310 -5.15 2.42 19.59
CA ILE A 310 -6.42 1.71 19.86
C ILE A 310 -7.55 2.31 19.02
N VAL A 311 -7.68 3.63 18.99
CA VAL A 311 -8.70 4.34 18.22
C VAL A 311 -8.48 4.10 16.73
N ALA A 312 -7.24 4.14 16.23
CA ALA A 312 -6.93 3.88 14.82
C ALA A 312 -7.35 2.47 14.38
N ILE A 313 -7.12 1.46 15.21
CA ILE A 313 -7.49 0.06 14.93
C ILE A 313 -9.02 -0.09 15.00
N LEU A 314 -9.64 0.32 16.11
CA LEU A 314 -11.07 0.09 16.35
C LEU A 314 -11.94 0.85 15.34
N THR A 315 -11.62 2.11 15.05
CA THR A 315 -12.41 2.92 14.12
C THR A 315 -12.41 2.39 12.70
N LYS A 316 -11.29 1.83 12.23
CA LYS A 316 -11.24 1.17 10.91
C LYS A 316 -11.99 -0.17 10.90
N ILE A 317 -11.79 -1.02 11.92
CA ILE A 317 -12.51 -2.30 11.99
C ILE A 317 -14.02 -2.04 12.05
N VAL A 318 -14.48 -1.14 12.91
CA VAL A 318 -15.89 -0.82 13.07
C VAL A 318 -16.42 -0.09 11.82
N GLY A 319 -15.73 0.94 11.34
CA GLY A 319 -16.19 1.74 10.21
C GLY A 319 -16.28 0.93 8.93
N CYS A 320 -15.19 0.29 8.52
CA CYS A 320 -15.17 -0.51 7.30
C CYS A 320 -16.01 -1.79 7.43
N GLY A 321 -15.99 -2.43 8.61
CA GLY A 321 -16.83 -3.60 8.88
C GLY A 321 -18.32 -3.28 8.83
N PHE A 322 -18.74 -2.14 9.39
CA PHE A 322 -20.12 -1.66 9.30
C PHE A 322 -20.52 -1.31 7.87
N GLY A 323 -19.64 -0.61 7.13
CA GLY A 323 -19.85 -0.33 5.70
C GLY A 323 -20.02 -1.59 4.86
N ALA A 324 -19.21 -2.62 5.12
CA ALA A 324 -19.32 -3.92 4.48
C ALA A 324 -20.66 -4.60 4.83
N LYS A 325 -21.07 -4.53 6.10
CA LYS A 325 -22.35 -5.08 6.54
C LYS A 325 -23.54 -4.42 5.86
N MET A 326 -23.52 -3.08 5.69
CA MET A 326 -24.54 -2.35 4.92
C MET A 326 -24.61 -2.83 3.46
N CYS A 327 -23.51 -3.26 2.89
CA CYS A 327 -23.41 -3.80 1.53
C CYS A 327 -23.68 -5.31 1.44
N LYS A 328 -24.32 -5.90 2.46
CA LYS A 328 -24.73 -7.31 2.49
C LYS A 328 -23.56 -8.30 2.45
N PHE A 329 -22.40 -7.93 2.98
CA PHE A 329 -21.34 -8.89 3.31
C PHE A 329 -21.73 -9.68 4.56
N THR A 330 -21.24 -10.91 4.66
CA THR A 330 -21.42 -11.72 5.87
C THR A 330 -20.69 -11.10 7.07
N ASN A 331 -21.02 -11.50 8.29
CA ASN A 331 -20.30 -11.01 9.47
C ASN A 331 -18.79 -11.32 9.40
N HIS A 332 -18.46 -12.50 8.87
CA HIS A 332 -17.09 -12.95 8.72
C HIS A 332 -16.34 -12.09 7.70
N GLU A 333 -16.90 -11.89 6.51
CA GLU A 333 -16.32 -11.01 5.48
C GLU A 333 -16.20 -9.55 5.98
N SER A 334 -17.18 -9.07 6.76
CA SER A 334 -17.14 -7.72 7.33
C SER A 334 -15.97 -7.51 8.29
N ILE A 335 -15.65 -8.54 9.10
CA ILE A 335 -14.48 -8.53 9.99
C ILE A 335 -13.19 -8.60 9.17
N GLN A 336 -13.14 -9.43 8.12
CA GLN A 336 -12.01 -9.51 7.20
C GLN A 336 -11.71 -8.17 6.53
N ILE A 337 -12.76 -7.51 6.03
CA ILE A 337 -12.66 -6.19 5.38
C ILE A 337 -12.21 -5.14 6.39
N GLY A 338 -12.82 -5.11 7.58
CA GLY A 338 -12.41 -4.20 8.65
C GLY A 338 -10.94 -4.38 9.04
N ALA A 339 -10.50 -5.63 9.24
CA ALA A 339 -9.11 -5.96 9.57
C ALA A 339 -8.13 -5.57 8.44
N GLY A 340 -8.53 -5.77 7.17
CA GLY A 340 -7.72 -5.42 6.00
C GLY A 340 -7.50 -3.92 5.82
N MET A 341 -8.35 -3.09 6.38
CA MET A 341 -8.25 -1.63 6.30
C MET A 341 -7.55 -0.99 7.50
N VAL A 342 -7.02 -1.77 8.46
CA VAL A 342 -6.36 -1.26 9.67
C VAL A 342 -4.99 -0.66 9.40
N SER A 343 -4.22 -1.19 8.44
CA SER A 343 -2.83 -0.78 8.20
C SER A 343 -2.68 0.71 7.90
N ARG A 344 -1.67 1.33 8.52
CA ARG A 344 -1.23 2.69 8.20
C ARG A 344 0.21 2.58 7.68
N GLY A 345 0.58 3.43 6.72
CA GLY A 345 1.92 3.41 6.12
C GLY A 345 2.49 4.82 5.96
N GLU A 346 3.34 4.95 4.96
CA GLU A 346 4.02 6.19 4.59
C GLU A 346 3.06 7.36 4.34
N VAL A 347 1.87 7.11 3.80
CA VAL A 347 0.88 8.17 3.51
C VAL A 347 0.50 8.93 4.77
N ALA A 348 0.29 8.26 5.90
CA ALA A 348 -0.02 8.91 7.17
C ALA A 348 1.14 9.80 7.66
N LEU A 349 2.40 9.38 7.46
CA LEU A 349 3.57 10.19 7.81
C LEU A 349 3.73 11.40 6.89
N ILE A 350 3.50 11.24 5.58
CA ILE A 350 3.51 12.35 4.60
C ILE A 350 2.45 13.39 4.96
N VAL A 351 1.23 12.94 5.26
CA VAL A 351 0.15 13.83 5.72
C VAL A 351 0.55 14.55 6.99
N ALA A 352 1.11 13.85 7.99
CA ALA A 352 1.55 14.44 9.25
C ALA A 352 2.65 15.50 9.04
N THR A 353 3.64 15.20 8.19
CA THR A 353 4.72 16.16 7.86
C THR A 353 4.17 17.41 7.17
N LYS A 354 3.25 17.26 6.21
CA LYS A 354 2.57 18.39 5.57
C LYS A 354 1.77 19.22 6.58
N GLY A 355 1.06 18.56 7.48
CA GLY A 355 0.30 19.23 8.52
C GLY A 355 1.16 20.02 9.49
N ALA A 356 2.29 19.48 9.90
CA ALA A 356 3.25 20.18 10.74
C ALA A 356 3.81 21.43 10.03
N ALA A 357 4.18 21.30 8.74
CA ALA A 357 4.68 22.42 7.93
C ALA A 357 3.64 23.55 7.75
N LEU A 358 2.35 23.23 7.75
CA LEU A 358 1.24 24.18 7.61
C LEU A 358 0.69 24.66 8.96
N GLY A 359 1.28 24.28 10.10
CA GLY A 359 0.77 24.61 11.44
C GLY A 359 -0.55 23.91 11.82
N LEU A 360 -1.00 22.94 11.01
CA LEU A 360 -2.21 22.14 11.22
C LEU A 360 -1.99 20.96 12.19
N MET A 361 -0.76 20.74 12.62
CA MET A 361 -0.41 19.73 13.62
C MET A 361 0.74 20.24 14.48
N SER A 362 0.61 20.15 15.80
CA SER A 362 1.72 20.40 16.71
C SER A 362 2.80 19.32 16.56
N SER A 363 4.07 19.73 16.63
CA SER A 363 5.22 18.81 16.58
C SER A 363 5.17 17.75 17.70
N VAL A 364 4.51 18.03 18.81
CA VAL A 364 4.32 17.12 19.94
C VAL A 364 3.56 15.83 19.51
N PHE A 365 2.65 15.92 18.53
CA PHE A 365 1.88 14.78 18.04
C PHE A 365 2.62 13.92 17.01
N PHE A 366 3.81 14.34 16.56
CA PHE A 366 4.54 13.59 15.54
C PHE A 366 4.99 12.21 16.05
N GLY A 367 5.52 12.13 17.27
CA GLY A 367 5.87 10.87 17.94
C GLY A 367 4.69 9.89 18.05
N PRO A 368 3.54 10.31 18.61
CA PRO A 368 2.31 9.52 18.60
C PRO A 368 1.88 8.98 17.24
N VAL A 369 1.96 9.80 16.19
CA VAL A 369 1.61 9.38 14.82
C VAL A 369 2.58 8.30 14.33
N ILE A 370 3.89 8.44 14.56
CA ILE A 370 4.89 7.43 14.21
C ILE A 370 4.57 6.11 14.92
N ILE A 371 4.33 6.14 16.25
CA ILE A 371 3.98 4.94 17.02
C ILE A 371 2.72 4.28 16.47
N MET A 372 1.70 5.07 16.12
CA MET A 372 0.45 4.58 15.56
C MET A 372 0.70 3.90 14.21
N VAL A 373 1.49 4.49 13.33
CA VAL A 373 1.84 3.91 12.02
C VAL A 373 2.56 2.57 12.22
N VAL A 374 3.61 2.52 13.04
CA VAL A 374 4.38 1.30 13.31
C VAL A 374 3.50 0.20 13.90
N ALA A 375 2.74 0.53 14.94
CA ALA A 375 1.89 -0.43 15.62
C ALA A 375 0.82 -1.00 14.68
N THR A 376 0.12 -0.16 13.91
CA THR A 376 -0.92 -0.60 12.99
C THR A 376 -0.36 -1.39 11.81
N THR A 377 0.83 -1.04 11.31
CA THR A 377 1.54 -1.75 10.25
C THR A 377 1.89 -3.19 10.65
N ILE A 378 2.32 -3.39 11.91
CA ILE A 378 2.63 -4.73 12.45
C ILE A 378 1.36 -5.51 12.79
N VAL A 379 0.38 -4.85 13.40
CA VAL A 379 -0.85 -5.48 13.89
C VAL A 379 -1.79 -5.87 12.74
N ALA A 380 -1.89 -5.07 11.67
CA ALA A 380 -2.84 -5.31 10.58
C ALA A 380 -2.65 -6.67 9.89
N PRO A 381 -1.44 -7.10 9.48
CA PRO A 381 -1.23 -8.44 8.90
C PRO A 381 -1.62 -9.57 9.86
N ILE A 382 -1.41 -9.38 11.17
CA ILE A 382 -1.77 -10.36 12.20
C ILE A 382 -3.29 -10.47 12.31
N LEU A 383 -3.98 -9.33 12.41
CA LEU A 383 -5.44 -9.28 12.45
C LEU A 383 -6.08 -9.87 11.20
N LEU A 384 -5.53 -9.53 10.02
CA LEU A 384 -6.01 -10.02 8.75
C LEU A 384 -5.90 -11.55 8.69
N LYS A 385 -4.76 -12.09 9.11
CA LYS A 385 -4.56 -13.53 9.18
C LYS A 385 -5.52 -14.22 10.16
N LEU A 386 -5.77 -13.63 11.33
CA LEU A 386 -6.74 -14.15 12.29
C LEU A 386 -8.16 -14.12 11.71
N ALA A 387 -8.53 -13.04 11.00
CA ALA A 387 -9.83 -12.91 10.37
C ALA A 387 -10.07 -13.93 9.26
N PHE A 388 -9.04 -14.34 8.52
CA PHE A 388 -9.15 -15.36 7.47
C PHE A 388 -8.90 -16.80 7.95
N ARG A 389 -8.58 -17.02 9.22
CA ARG A 389 -8.20 -18.35 9.74
C ARG A 389 -9.26 -19.44 9.56
N ASN A 390 -10.53 -19.09 9.64
CA ASN A 390 -11.65 -20.03 9.59
C ASN A 390 -12.25 -20.17 8.18
N ASP A 391 -11.67 -19.55 7.18
CA ASP A 391 -12.11 -19.63 5.79
C ASP A 391 -11.71 -20.98 5.18
N LYS A 392 -12.59 -21.97 5.33
CA LYS A 392 -12.42 -23.33 4.77
C LYS A 392 -12.72 -23.42 3.26
N GLY A 393 -13.04 -22.32 2.61
CA GLY A 393 -13.47 -22.28 1.22
C GLY A 393 -12.46 -21.55 0.31
N GLY A 394 -11.89 -22.30 -0.60
CA GLY A 394 -11.13 -21.81 -1.76
C GLY A 394 -9.62 -21.98 -1.59
N ASP A 395 -9.08 -22.76 -2.47
CA ASP A 395 -7.69 -23.02 -2.82
C ASP A 395 -6.66 -22.87 -1.68
N THR A 396 -6.07 -24.00 -1.29
CA THR A 396 -4.88 -24.02 -0.44
C THR A 396 -3.89 -23.00 -0.98
N PRO A 397 -3.40 -22.04 -0.12
CA PRO A 397 -2.36 -21.14 -0.56
C PRO A 397 -1.20 -21.99 -1.09
N VAL A 398 -0.88 -21.85 -2.36
CA VAL A 398 0.34 -22.47 -2.90
C VAL A 398 1.48 -21.81 -2.14
N PRO A 399 2.30 -22.55 -1.37
CA PRO A 399 3.42 -21.98 -0.65
C PRO A 399 4.27 -21.16 -1.63
N PRO A 400 4.89 -20.07 -1.24
CA PRO A 400 5.75 -19.27 -2.13
C PRO A 400 6.82 -20.09 -2.83
N GLU A 401 7.30 -21.17 -2.20
CA GLU A 401 8.23 -22.14 -2.81
C GLU A 401 7.60 -22.97 -3.94
N ASP A 402 6.31 -23.29 -3.86
CA ASP A 402 5.62 -24.03 -4.89
C ASP A 402 5.13 -23.10 -6.01
N GLN A 403 4.83 -21.85 -5.71
CA GLN A 403 4.62 -20.80 -6.73
C GLN A 403 5.89 -20.54 -7.52
N LEU A 404 7.05 -20.47 -6.87
CA LEU A 404 8.34 -20.37 -7.53
C LEU A 404 8.64 -21.62 -8.37
N LYS A 405 8.32 -22.84 -7.90
CA LYS A 405 8.47 -24.08 -8.68
C LYS A 405 7.53 -24.10 -9.88
N THR A 406 6.26 -23.71 -9.70
CA THR A 406 5.28 -23.64 -10.79
C THR A 406 5.70 -22.59 -11.82
N ASN A 407 6.13 -21.42 -11.38
CA ASN A 407 6.65 -20.38 -12.25
C ASN A 407 7.94 -20.80 -12.95
N TYR A 408 8.84 -21.53 -12.26
CA TYR A 408 10.04 -22.10 -12.86
C TYR A 408 9.71 -23.18 -13.89
N GLN A 409 8.70 -24.03 -13.65
CA GLN A 409 8.23 -25.04 -14.62
C GLN A 409 7.59 -24.39 -15.84
N VAL A 410 6.79 -23.34 -15.69
CA VAL A 410 6.23 -22.56 -16.80
C VAL A 410 7.33 -21.90 -17.61
N LEU A 411 8.35 -21.35 -16.96
CA LEU A 411 9.50 -20.74 -17.61
C LEU A 411 10.36 -21.77 -18.37
N THR A 412 10.55 -22.96 -17.79
CA THR A 412 11.33 -24.04 -18.42
C THR A 412 10.56 -24.76 -19.51
N SER A 413 9.24 -24.94 -19.40
CA SER A 413 8.40 -25.51 -20.46
C SER A 413 8.41 -24.62 -21.70
N ASN A 414 8.26 -23.30 -21.53
CA ASN A 414 8.34 -22.35 -22.63
C ASN A 414 9.74 -22.29 -23.27
N SER A 415 10.82 -22.52 -22.49
CA SER A 415 12.17 -22.63 -23.04
C SER A 415 12.42 -23.93 -23.80
N LYS A 416 11.73 -25.03 -23.44
CA LYS A 416 11.79 -26.31 -24.17
C LYS A 416 11.02 -26.24 -25.49
N ILE A 417 9.88 -25.53 -25.54
CA ILE A 417 9.14 -25.28 -26.79
C ILE A 417 10.00 -24.47 -27.76
N GLY A 418 10.73 -23.46 -27.28
CA GLY A 418 11.68 -22.69 -28.09
C GLY A 418 12.85 -23.53 -28.64
N ARG A 419 13.33 -24.55 -27.90
CA ARG A 419 14.40 -25.46 -28.36
C ARG A 419 13.91 -26.55 -29.31
N ALA A 420 12.67 -27.02 -29.17
CA ALA A 420 12.08 -27.97 -30.11
C ALA A 420 11.89 -27.34 -31.49
N SER A 421 11.43 -26.07 -31.56
CA SER A 421 11.27 -25.34 -32.81
C SER A 421 12.59 -24.99 -33.53
N CYS A 422 13.73 -25.00 -32.83
CA CYS A 422 15.05 -24.84 -33.45
C CYS A 422 15.65 -26.15 -33.97
N ARG A 423 15.18 -27.32 -33.52
CA ARG A 423 15.68 -28.63 -34.04
C ARG A 423 14.97 -29.13 -35.30
N GLU A 424 13.82 -28.57 -35.63
CA GLU A 424 13.08 -28.94 -36.87
C GLU A 424 13.48 -28.08 -38.09
N ARG A 425 14.54 -27.27 -38.00
CA ARG A 425 15.06 -26.44 -39.11
C ARG A 425 16.57 -26.59 -39.27
N VAL A 426 17.06 -27.83 -39.27
CA VAL A 426 18.37 -28.19 -39.79
C VAL A 426 18.19 -29.32 -40.80
#